data_385f242a7c051d048facc2ad642b75e1
#
_entry.id   385f242a7c051d048facc2ad642b75e1
#
_cell.length_a   1.000
_cell.length_b   1.000
_cell.length_c   1.000
_cell.angle_alpha   90.00
_cell.angle_beta   90.00
_cell.angle_gamma   90.00
#
_symmetry.space_group_name_H-M   'P 1'
#
loop_
_entity.id
_entity.type
_entity.pdbx_description
1 polymer ?
#
loop_
_entity_poly.entity_id
_entity_poly.type
_entity_poly.pdbx_seq_one_letter_code
_entity_poly.pdbx_strand_id
1 'polypeptide(L)'
;MKDHRLVVVSNRLPALKQDTDWKSGRVNLAGGLVTALLPVMEKSRKGLWLGWSGRGTGERGSGRCKEIDHPLVRLLGMDLSEKDLDEYYNGFCNRTLWPMFHCFQARVRVDYGEQKTYFQVNKKFSRALAHLLEPDDIVWVHDYHMIPLGQFLRQAGFRGPLGFFLHIPFPPLELIELLPDPISFMKAWLAYDVVGFHTERYSENYFEVISRLRLAKREENQLVYAEGRQRVMVNPIGINPAIFSPKKETRRKAAKRKSIRMSLDCRVIFGVDRLDYSKGIPDRIRSFEYFLRHRPAWRRKVCMVQVCSPSRTRVREYREQKEMVDNLVGRINGELSEHDWHPLRYLYRTYDQSDLASFYRDADVALVTPLRDGMNMVAMEYVAAQEPEDPGVLVLSKCTGVAEYFPDTILVNPYIMESVADGLEKALTMPLSKRKYLYRSMMRFIENNTSHHWANRFIDALVDDPASLG
;
A
#
# COMPACT_ATOMS: atom_id res chain seq x y z
N MET A 1 -10.13 -15.14 -19.35
CA MET A 1 -9.97 -15.54 -17.92
C MET A 1 -10.60 -16.90 -17.53
N LYS A 2 -11.66 -17.39 -18.17
CA LYS A 2 -12.29 -18.67 -17.72
C LYS A 2 -11.39 -19.91 -17.89
N ASP A 3 -10.39 -19.85 -18.75
CA ASP A 3 -9.55 -20.98 -19.13
C ASP A 3 -8.16 -20.99 -18.50
N HIS A 4 -7.69 -19.87 -17.92
CA HIS A 4 -6.38 -19.74 -17.29
C HIS A 4 -6.46 -19.73 -15.76
N ARG A 5 -5.48 -20.39 -15.12
CA ARG A 5 -5.31 -20.31 -13.67
C ARG A 5 -4.46 -19.09 -13.34
N LEU A 6 -4.98 -18.22 -12.44
CA LEU A 6 -4.22 -17.09 -11.91
C LEU A 6 -3.38 -17.53 -10.71
N VAL A 7 -2.08 -17.32 -10.80
CA VAL A 7 -1.10 -17.59 -9.73
C VAL A 7 -0.55 -16.27 -9.21
N VAL A 8 -0.91 -15.91 -7.99
CA VAL A 8 -0.46 -14.69 -7.33
C VAL A 8 0.72 -15.00 -6.41
N VAL A 9 1.76 -14.17 -6.47
CA VAL A 9 2.88 -14.26 -5.53
C VAL A 9 3.07 -12.91 -4.83
N SER A 10 3.08 -12.93 -3.51
CA SER A 10 3.36 -11.75 -2.68
C SER A 10 4.23 -12.11 -1.48
N ASN A 11 4.86 -11.11 -0.86
CA ASN A 11 5.74 -11.38 0.28
C ASN A 11 5.04 -12.15 1.41
N ARG A 12 3.79 -11.79 1.74
CA ARG A 12 3.04 -12.43 2.82
C ARG A 12 1.67 -12.85 2.34
N LEU A 13 1.27 -14.05 2.76
CA LEU A 13 -0.12 -14.47 2.58
C LEU A 13 -1.09 -13.55 3.34
N PRO A 14 -2.36 -13.47 2.90
CA PRO A 14 -3.43 -12.90 3.69
C PRO A 14 -3.38 -13.43 5.12
N ALA A 15 -3.44 -12.53 6.12
CA ALA A 15 -3.43 -12.94 7.52
C ALA A 15 -4.70 -13.73 7.83
N LEU A 16 -4.54 -15.03 8.05
CA LEU A 16 -5.58 -15.86 8.63
C LEU A 16 -5.58 -15.59 10.13
N LYS A 17 -6.67 -15.07 10.69
CA LYS A 17 -6.81 -14.98 12.15
C LYS A 17 -6.79 -16.39 12.71
N GLN A 18 -5.90 -16.68 13.67
CA GLN A 18 -5.79 -17.97 14.35
C GLN A 18 -7.05 -18.34 15.17
N ASP A 19 -7.94 -17.37 15.44
CA ASP A 19 -9.14 -17.51 16.27
C ASP A 19 -10.46 -17.46 15.47
N THR A 20 -10.44 -17.65 14.16
CA THR A 20 -11.69 -17.75 13.40
C THR A 20 -12.14 -19.20 13.35
N ASP A 21 -13.29 -19.48 13.94
CA ASP A 21 -14.04 -20.73 13.78
C ASP A 21 -14.16 -21.08 12.28
N TRP A 22 -13.43 -22.08 11.85
CA TRP A 22 -13.40 -22.59 10.47
C TRP A 22 -14.77 -22.94 9.91
N LYS A 23 -15.75 -23.14 10.80
CA LYS A 23 -17.14 -23.47 10.44
C LYS A 23 -17.94 -22.25 9.98
N SER A 24 -17.47 -21.02 10.21
CA SER A 24 -18.23 -19.81 9.85
C SER A 24 -17.83 -19.21 8.49
N GLY A 25 -16.80 -19.71 7.81
CA GLY A 25 -16.37 -19.23 6.47
C GLY A 25 -15.93 -17.77 6.40
N ARG A 26 -15.73 -17.09 7.53
CA ARG A 26 -15.33 -15.67 7.58
C ARG A 26 -13.83 -15.55 7.77
N VAL A 27 -13.10 -15.52 6.67
CA VAL A 27 -11.69 -15.13 6.67
C VAL A 27 -11.61 -13.61 6.79
N ASN A 28 -11.11 -13.12 7.90
CA ASN A 28 -10.86 -11.68 8.09
C ASN A 28 -9.56 -11.31 7.36
N LEU A 29 -9.69 -10.95 6.10
CA LEU A 29 -8.59 -10.60 5.21
C LEU A 29 -8.26 -9.12 5.41
N ALA A 30 -7.18 -8.83 6.11
CA ALA A 30 -6.67 -7.47 6.29
C ALA A 30 -5.57 -7.18 5.26
N GLY A 31 -5.75 -6.12 4.48
CA GLY A 31 -4.76 -5.59 3.54
C GLY A 31 -5.37 -5.23 2.19
N GLY A 32 -4.97 -4.07 1.66
CA GLY A 32 -5.52 -3.55 0.41
C GLY A 32 -5.32 -4.50 -0.77
N LEU A 33 -4.15 -5.13 -0.88
CA LEU A 33 -3.85 -6.09 -1.93
C LEU A 33 -4.77 -7.32 -1.87
N VAL A 34 -5.06 -7.83 -0.68
CA VAL A 34 -5.94 -8.99 -0.49
C VAL A 34 -7.36 -8.68 -0.91
N THR A 35 -7.87 -7.52 -0.47
CA THR A 35 -9.21 -7.04 -0.83
C THR A 35 -9.35 -6.80 -2.33
N ALA A 36 -8.24 -6.44 -3.00
CA ALA A 36 -8.22 -6.22 -4.44
C ALA A 36 -8.20 -7.52 -5.24
N LEU A 37 -7.38 -8.50 -4.84
CA LEU A 37 -7.09 -9.69 -5.65
C LEU A 37 -8.03 -10.86 -5.39
N LEU A 38 -8.47 -11.06 -4.14
CA LEU A 38 -9.28 -12.22 -3.80
C LEU A 38 -10.55 -12.36 -4.67
N PRO A 39 -11.35 -11.29 -4.90
CA PRO A 39 -12.55 -11.40 -5.75
C PRO A 39 -12.26 -11.75 -7.21
N VAL A 40 -11.04 -11.46 -7.68
CA VAL A 40 -10.60 -11.81 -9.04
C VAL A 40 -10.15 -13.27 -9.09
N MET A 41 -9.42 -13.72 -8.07
CA MET A 41 -8.96 -15.10 -7.96
C MET A 41 -10.11 -16.10 -7.77
N GLU A 42 -11.18 -15.69 -7.07
CA GLU A 42 -12.40 -16.48 -6.89
C GLU A 42 -13.12 -16.78 -8.22
N LYS A 43 -12.92 -15.93 -9.23
CA LYS A 43 -13.48 -16.10 -10.58
C LYS A 43 -12.58 -16.89 -11.52
N SER A 44 -11.31 -17.08 -11.15
CA SER A 44 -10.35 -17.88 -11.92
C SER A 44 -10.48 -19.36 -11.56
N ARG A 45 -10.02 -20.27 -12.47
CA ARG A 45 -10.00 -21.71 -12.24
C ARG A 45 -9.07 -22.06 -11.08
N LYS A 46 -9.60 -22.17 -9.82
CA LYS A 46 -8.84 -22.49 -8.59
C LYS A 46 -7.50 -21.74 -8.50
N GLY A 47 -7.55 -20.42 -8.44
CA GLY A 47 -6.35 -19.60 -8.31
C GLY A 47 -5.44 -20.04 -7.17
N LEU A 48 -4.12 -19.87 -7.34
CA LEU A 48 -3.10 -20.17 -6.36
C LEU A 48 -2.48 -18.87 -5.82
N TRP A 49 -2.35 -18.75 -4.51
CA TRP A 49 -1.62 -17.64 -3.89
C TRP A 49 -0.46 -18.16 -3.04
N LEU A 50 0.77 -17.86 -3.46
CA LEU A 50 2.00 -18.18 -2.73
C LEU A 50 2.50 -16.95 -1.96
N GLY A 51 2.84 -17.13 -0.69
CA GLY A 51 3.44 -16.09 0.14
C GLY A 51 4.10 -16.66 1.38
N TRP A 52 4.82 -15.83 2.13
CA TRP A 52 5.33 -16.21 3.45
C TRP A 52 4.17 -16.49 4.41
N SER A 53 4.28 -17.60 5.15
CA SER A 53 3.26 -18.06 6.10
C SER A 53 3.11 -17.15 7.34
N GLY A 54 4.06 -16.23 7.56
CA GLY A 54 4.15 -15.42 8.78
C GLY A 54 4.92 -16.10 9.91
N ARG A 55 5.47 -17.31 9.69
CA ARG A 55 6.23 -18.07 10.70
C ARG A 55 7.71 -18.01 10.41
N GLY A 56 8.51 -17.78 11.48
CA GLY A 56 9.95 -18.01 11.49
C GLY A 56 10.22 -19.45 11.89
N THR A 57 11.21 -20.08 11.26
CA THR A 57 11.64 -21.46 11.56
C THR A 57 13.16 -21.53 11.67
N GLY A 58 13.71 -22.66 12.18
CA GLY A 58 15.13 -22.96 12.02
C GLY A 58 15.50 -23.17 10.54
N GLU A 59 16.80 -23.13 10.21
CA GLU A 59 17.34 -23.24 8.85
C GLU A 59 16.78 -24.44 8.07
N ARG A 60 16.62 -25.60 8.70
CA ARG A 60 16.09 -26.82 8.08
C ARG A 60 14.61 -26.73 7.68
N GLY A 61 13.87 -25.76 8.24
CA GLY A 61 12.45 -25.50 7.95
C GLY A 61 12.23 -24.50 6.83
N SER A 62 13.27 -23.72 6.48
CA SER A 62 13.17 -22.67 5.48
C SER A 62 12.88 -23.23 4.07
N GLY A 63 11.96 -22.56 3.37
CA GLY A 63 11.52 -22.96 2.02
C GLY A 63 10.49 -24.08 2.00
N ARG A 64 10.04 -24.60 3.14
CA ARG A 64 8.93 -25.56 3.20
C ARG A 64 7.62 -24.84 3.01
N CYS A 65 6.82 -25.36 2.09
CA CYS A 65 5.48 -24.84 1.81
C CYS A 65 4.42 -25.74 2.45
N LYS A 66 3.41 -25.09 3.01
CA LYS A 66 2.19 -25.75 3.52
C LYS A 66 0.99 -25.18 2.81
N GLU A 67 0.15 -26.06 2.31
CA GLU A 67 -1.16 -25.66 1.78
C GLU A 67 -2.08 -25.31 2.96
N ILE A 68 -2.76 -24.19 2.83
CA ILE A 68 -3.76 -23.72 3.77
C ILE A 68 -5.08 -23.80 3.03
N ASP A 69 -5.98 -24.62 3.53
CA ASP A 69 -7.29 -24.84 2.90
C ASP A 69 -8.14 -23.57 2.93
N HIS A 70 -8.63 -23.19 1.77
CA HIS A 70 -9.57 -22.08 1.61
C HIS A 70 -10.57 -22.48 0.50
N PRO A 71 -11.89 -22.24 0.69
CA PRO A 71 -12.90 -22.80 -0.21
C PRO A 71 -12.79 -22.34 -1.67
N LEU A 72 -12.18 -21.19 -1.91
CA LEU A 72 -12.19 -20.54 -3.23
C LEU A 72 -10.79 -20.41 -3.88
N VAL A 73 -9.73 -20.42 -3.07
CA VAL A 73 -8.35 -20.16 -3.55
C VAL A 73 -7.38 -21.08 -2.82
N ARG A 74 -6.45 -21.72 -3.53
CA ARG A 74 -5.35 -22.45 -2.90
C ARG A 74 -4.33 -21.47 -2.31
N LEU A 75 -4.14 -21.49 -1.00
CA LEU A 75 -3.15 -20.67 -0.31
C LEU A 75 -1.93 -21.53 0.01
N LEU A 76 -0.76 -21.10 -0.42
CA LEU A 76 0.50 -21.81 -0.18
C LEU A 76 1.43 -20.96 0.69
N GLY A 77 1.57 -21.31 1.96
CA GLY A 77 2.41 -20.62 2.92
C GLY A 77 3.81 -21.18 2.97
N MET A 78 4.81 -20.38 2.60
CA MET A 78 6.22 -20.74 2.75
C MET A 78 6.75 -20.32 4.11
N ASP A 79 7.40 -21.21 4.85
CA ASP A 79 8.13 -20.87 6.07
C ASP A 79 9.52 -20.32 5.72
N LEU A 80 9.99 -19.30 6.46
CA LEU A 80 11.31 -18.69 6.31
C LEU A 80 12.12 -18.92 7.60
N SER A 81 13.46 -19.03 7.49
CA SER A 81 14.31 -19.06 8.69
C SER A 81 14.36 -17.70 9.37
N GLU A 82 14.74 -17.67 10.66
CA GLU A 82 14.97 -16.39 11.36
C GLU A 82 16.04 -15.56 10.65
N LYS A 83 17.08 -16.21 10.10
CA LYS A 83 18.10 -15.55 9.28
C LYS A 83 17.51 -14.96 7.99
N ASP A 84 16.67 -15.70 7.25
CA ASP A 84 15.99 -15.15 6.09
C ASP A 84 15.14 -13.93 6.47
N LEU A 85 14.44 -13.98 7.62
CA LEU A 85 13.63 -12.86 8.08
C LEU A 85 14.48 -11.63 8.44
N ASP A 86 15.62 -11.82 9.07
CA ASP A 86 16.49 -10.71 9.47
C ASP A 86 17.21 -10.09 8.26
N GLU A 87 17.77 -10.89 7.36
CA GLU A 87 18.57 -10.40 6.25
C GLU A 87 17.69 -10.00 5.04
N TYR A 88 16.69 -10.81 4.68
CA TYR A 88 15.81 -10.51 3.55
C TYR A 88 14.74 -9.49 3.92
N TYR A 89 13.86 -9.81 4.91
CA TYR A 89 12.68 -8.98 5.17
C TYR A 89 13.04 -7.72 5.97
N ASN A 90 13.64 -7.87 7.16
CA ASN A 90 14.04 -6.73 7.98
C ASN A 90 15.22 -5.98 7.36
N GLY A 91 16.17 -6.71 6.76
CA GLY A 91 17.37 -6.20 6.10
C GLY A 91 17.05 -5.55 4.75
N PHE A 92 17.39 -6.27 3.67
CA PHE A 92 17.37 -5.68 2.32
C PHE A 92 16.03 -5.08 1.92
N CYS A 93 14.90 -5.74 2.23
CA CYS A 93 13.58 -5.17 1.91
C CYS A 93 13.28 -3.88 2.69
N ASN A 94 13.50 -3.84 4.01
CA ASN A 94 12.99 -2.76 4.86
C ASN A 94 14.06 -1.76 5.34
N ARG A 95 15.36 -2.11 5.30
CA ARG A 95 16.48 -1.18 5.59
C ARG A 95 17.11 -0.60 4.32
N THR A 96 16.99 -1.30 3.17
CA THR A 96 17.57 -0.82 1.89
C THR A 96 16.47 -0.38 0.92
N LEU A 97 15.64 -1.32 0.40
CA LEU A 97 14.68 -1.02 -0.67
C LEU A 97 13.56 -0.08 -0.23
N TRP A 98 12.96 -0.28 0.93
CA TRP A 98 11.86 0.56 1.40
C TRP A 98 12.22 2.05 1.50
N PRO A 99 13.27 2.45 2.24
CA PRO A 99 13.66 3.86 2.28
C PRO A 99 14.17 4.38 0.94
N MET A 100 14.85 3.56 0.14
CA MET A 100 15.35 3.94 -1.18
C MET A 100 14.19 4.26 -2.14
N PHE A 101 13.19 3.38 -2.25
CA PHE A 101 12.04 3.59 -3.12
C PHE A 101 11.17 4.77 -2.66
N HIS A 102 11.15 5.06 -1.36
CA HIS A 102 10.47 6.24 -0.82
C HIS A 102 11.35 7.50 -0.80
N CYS A 103 12.55 7.48 -1.40
CA CYS A 103 13.49 8.62 -1.46
C CYS A 103 13.95 9.13 -0.08
N PHE A 104 14.08 8.26 0.90
CA PHE A 104 14.68 8.57 2.21
C PHE A 104 16.15 8.15 2.25
N GLN A 105 16.98 8.77 1.39
CA GLN A 105 18.39 8.41 1.22
C GLN A 105 19.17 8.30 2.54
N ALA A 106 18.98 9.24 3.47
CA ALA A 106 19.64 9.22 4.77
C ALA A 106 19.30 8.00 5.65
N ARG A 107 18.24 7.25 5.32
CA ARG A 107 17.81 6.04 6.03
C ARG A 107 18.22 4.76 5.32
N VAL A 108 18.73 4.84 4.10
CA VAL A 108 19.18 3.66 3.35
C VAL A 108 20.38 3.03 4.05
N ARG A 109 20.30 1.74 4.29
CA ARG A 109 21.41 0.91 4.78
C ARG A 109 21.63 -0.18 3.74
N VAL A 110 22.88 -0.29 3.30
CA VAL A 110 23.28 -1.20 2.21
C VAL A 110 24.21 -2.26 2.77
N ASP A 111 23.87 -3.52 2.51
CA ASP A 111 24.68 -4.68 2.88
C ASP A 111 24.64 -5.74 1.78
N TYR A 112 25.84 -6.23 1.36
CA TYR A 112 25.98 -7.24 0.30
C TYR A 112 25.40 -8.60 0.71
N GLY A 113 25.53 -8.97 1.98
CA GLY A 113 25.00 -10.24 2.52
C GLY A 113 23.48 -10.23 2.48
N GLU A 114 22.85 -9.12 2.88
CA GLU A 114 21.40 -8.94 2.85
C GLU A 114 20.86 -8.99 1.41
N GLN A 115 21.53 -8.33 0.44
CA GLN A 115 21.16 -8.44 -0.96
C GLN A 115 21.28 -9.87 -1.47
N LYS A 116 22.34 -10.59 -1.15
CA LYS A 116 22.52 -12.00 -1.52
C LYS A 116 21.39 -12.87 -0.96
N THR A 117 21.03 -12.68 0.30
CA THR A 117 19.92 -13.41 0.94
C THR A 117 18.58 -13.06 0.31
N TYR A 118 18.36 -11.81 -0.09
CA TYR A 118 17.16 -11.38 -0.84
C TYR A 118 17.01 -12.18 -2.15
N PHE A 119 18.06 -12.35 -2.93
CA PHE A 119 18.03 -13.19 -4.14
C PHE A 119 17.83 -14.67 -3.79
N GLN A 120 18.47 -15.18 -2.73
CA GLN A 120 18.30 -16.57 -2.31
C GLN A 120 16.88 -16.89 -1.87
N VAL A 121 16.23 -16.02 -1.12
CA VAL A 121 14.83 -16.20 -0.70
C VAL A 121 13.91 -16.20 -1.91
N ASN A 122 14.09 -15.28 -2.85
CA ASN A 122 13.34 -15.28 -4.10
C ASN A 122 13.54 -16.57 -4.92
N LYS A 123 14.77 -17.13 -4.91
CA LYS A 123 15.04 -18.43 -5.52
C LYS A 123 14.34 -19.58 -4.79
N LYS A 124 14.19 -19.53 -3.44
CA LYS A 124 13.40 -20.52 -2.68
C LYS A 124 11.92 -20.47 -3.12
N PHE A 125 11.33 -19.25 -3.23
CA PHE A 125 9.96 -19.06 -3.71
C PHE A 125 9.78 -19.59 -5.13
N SER A 126 10.71 -19.28 -6.04
CA SER A 126 10.67 -19.77 -7.42
C SER A 126 10.71 -21.31 -7.49
N ARG A 127 11.59 -21.94 -6.73
CA ARG A 127 11.67 -23.42 -6.69
C ARG A 127 10.38 -24.07 -6.20
N ALA A 128 9.78 -23.51 -5.14
CA ALA A 128 8.51 -24.02 -4.63
C ALA A 128 7.37 -23.87 -5.64
N LEU A 129 7.37 -22.78 -6.41
CA LEU A 129 6.34 -22.51 -7.39
C LEU A 129 6.52 -23.29 -8.68
N ALA A 130 7.76 -23.43 -9.19
CA ALA A 130 8.05 -24.03 -10.49
C ALA A 130 7.48 -25.46 -10.68
N HIS A 131 7.40 -26.25 -9.60
CA HIS A 131 6.81 -27.60 -9.64
C HIS A 131 5.27 -27.61 -9.66
N LEU A 132 4.64 -26.47 -9.45
CA LEU A 132 3.19 -26.32 -9.35
C LEU A 132 2.60 -25.60 -10.56
N LEU A 133 3.45 -24.96 -11.36
CA LEU A 133 3.02 -24.20 -12.54
C LEU A 133 2.66 -25.12 -13.71
N GLU A 134 1.59 -24.77 -14.38
CA GLU A 134 1.17 -25.32 -15.66
C GLU A 134 1.56 -24.34 -16.79
N PRO A 135 1.73 -24.81 -18.05
CA PRO A 135 2.19 -23.95 -19.14
C PRO A 135 1.28 -22.74 -19.43
N ASP A 136 -0.03 -22.88 -19.18
CA ASP A 136 -1.07 -21.88 -19.41
C ASP A 136 -1.40 -21.01 -18.18
N ASP A 137 -0.64 -21.14 -17.08
CA ASP A 137 -0.80 -20.31 -15.91
C ASP A 137 -0.41 -18.85 -16.18
N ILE A 138 -1.19 -17.93 -15.62
CA ILE A 138 -0.82 -16.52 -15.53
C ILE A 138 -0.19 -16.27 -14.17
N VAL A 139 1.08 -15.92 -14.11
CA VAL A 139 1.78 -15.60 -12.87
C VAL A 139 1.85 -14.10 -12.67
N TRP A 140 1.32 -13.62 -11.55
CA TRP A 140 1.34 -12.21 -11.17
C TRP A 140 2.06 -11.99 -9.85
N VAL A 141 3.24 -11.37 -9.94
CA VAL A 141 4.15 -11.11 -8.80
C VAL A 141 3.94 -9.69 -8.28
N HIS A 142 3.89 -9.55 -6.95
CA HIS A 142 3.59 -8.29 -6.30
C HIS A 142 4.70 -7.79 -5.39
N ASP A 143 5.03 -6.53 -5.62
CA ASP A 143 5.76 -5.62 -4.76
C ASP A 143 7.27 -5.92 -4.63
N TYR A 144 8.00 -4.94 -4.13
CA TYR A 144 9.46 -4.84 -4.08
C TYR A 144 10.18 -6.00 -3.40
N HIS A 145 9.46 -6.81 -2.65
CA HIS A 145 10.03 -8.00 -2.01
C HIS A 145 10.38 -9.12 -3.01
N MET A 146 9.68 -9.16 -4.14
CA MET A 146 9.68 -10.31 -5.06
C MET A 146 10.28 -10.00 -6.44
N ILE A 147 11.04 -8.91 -6.58
CA ILE A 147 11.56 -8.47 -7.88
C ILE A 147 12.34 -9.58 -8.63
N PRO A 148 13.29 -10.32 -8.01
CA PRO A 148 14.06 -11.35 -8.73
C PRO A 148 13.29 -12.64 -9.02
N LEU A 149 12.08 -12.82 -8.50
CA LEU A 149 11.33 -14.07 -8.65
C LEU A 149 11.13 -14.45 -10.12
N GLY A 150 10.78 -13.48 -10.95
CA GLY A 150 10.54 -13.70 -12.37
C GLY A 150 11.76 -14.26 -13.09
N GLN A 151 12.93 -13.71 -12.82
CA GLN A 151 14.20 -14.22 -13.38
C GLN A 151 14.42 -15.69 -13.03
N PHE A 152 14.17 -16.09 -11.79
CA PHE A 152 14.34 -17.47 -11.37
C PHE A 152 13.28 -18.42 -11.95
N LEU A 153 12.05 -17.94 -12.18
CA LEU A 153 11.01 -18.72 -12.86
C LEU A 153 11.39 -18.95 -14.34
N ARG A 154 11.88 -17.92 -15.05
CA ARG A 154 12.38 -18.06 -16.42
C ARG A 154 13.56 -19.04 -16.49
N GLN A 155 14.50 -18.96 -15.55
CA GLN A 155 15.61 -19.92 -15.43
C GLN A 155 15.15 -21.36 -15.13
N ALA A 156 14.04 -21.52 -14.41
CA ALA A 156 13.41 -22.81 -14.15
C ALA A 156 12.58 -23.36 -15.33
N GLY A 157 12.49 -22.62 -16.45
CA GLY A 157 11.82 -23.05 -17.68
C GLY A 157 10.38 -22.56 -17.85
N PHE A 158 9.83 -21.74 -16.92
CA PHE A 158 8.49 -21.18 -17.12
C PHE A 158 8.46 -20.19 -18.30
N ARG A 159 7.52 -20.39 -19.23
CA ARG A 159 7.35 -19.57 -20.44
C ARG A 159 5.97 -18.91 -20.53
N GLY A 160 5.06 -19.22 -19.61
CA GLY A 160 3.74 -18.60 -19.56
C GLY A 160 3.78 -17.10 -19.20
N PRO A 161 2.63 -16.42 -19.29
CA PRO A 161 2.50 -14.99 -18.98
C PRO A 161 2.97 -14.67 -17.57
N LEU A 162 3.89 -13.70 -17.44
CA LEU A 162 4.54 -13.34 -16.18
C LEU A 162 4.51 -11.82 -15.97
N GLY A 163 3.72 -11.36 -15.01
CA GLY A 163 3.57 -9.96 -14.68
C GLY A 163 4.15 -9.57 -13.33
N PHE A 164 4.56 -8.31 -13.21
CA PHE A 164 5.01 -7.71 -11.96
C PHE A 164 4.30 -6.38 -11.70
N PHE A 165 3.89 -6.14 -10.46
CA PHE A 165 3.29 -4.88 -10.06
C PHE A 165 3.98 -4.29 -8.84
N LEU A 166 4.48 -3.06 -8.96
CA LEU A 166 5.08 -2.32 -7.86
C LEU A 166 4.03 -1.45 -7.16
N HIS A 167 3.83 -1.67 -5.84
CA HIS A 167 2.85 -0.93 -5.05
C HIS A 167 3.39 0.31 -4.34
N ILE A 168 4.69 0.52 -4.38
CA ILE A 168 5.41 1.67 -3.77
C ILE A 168 5.96 2.57 -4.87
N PRO A 169 6.44 3.79 -4.55
CA PRO A 169 7.08 4.63 -5.55
C PRO A 169 8.25 3.93 -6.24
N PHE A 170 8.49 4.21 -7.51
CA PHE A 170 9.76 3.87 -8.15
C PHE A 170 10.70 5.09 -8.08
N PRO A 171 11.95 4.93 -7.59
CA PRO A 171 12.86 6.04 -7.35
C PRO A 171 13.59 6.48 -8.62
N PRO A 172 14.21 7.67 -8.62
CA PRO A 172 15.14 8.10 -9.67
C PRO A 172 16.46 7.31 -9.65
N LEU A 173 17.24 7.42 -10.73
CA LEU A 173 18.46 6.65 -10.96
C LEU A 173 19.49 6.77 -9.82
N GLU A 174 19.71 7.96 -9.30
CA GLU A 174 20.71 8.23 -8.26
C GLU A 174 20.48 7.39 -6.99
N LEU A 175 19.25 7.00 -6.73
CA LEU A 175 18.95 6.13 -5.60
C LEU A 175 19.15 4.65 -5.94
N ILE A 176 18.88 4.24 -7.17
CA ILE A 176 19.18 2.88 -7.63
C ILE A 176 20.67 2.59 -7.62
N GLU A 177 21.49 3.57 -7.96
CA GLU A 177 22.96 3.48 -7.93
C GLU A 177 23.55 3.28 -6.52
N LEU A 178 22.77 3.49 -5.47
CA LEU A 178 23.18 3.15 -4.09
C LEU A 178 23.21 1.64 -3.82
N LEU A 179 22.60 0.82 -4.68
CA LEU A 179 22.61 -0.63 -4.51
C LEU A 179 24.02 -1.22 -4.74
N PRO A 180 24.38 -2.30 -4.05
CA PRO A 180 25.69 -2.96 -4.25
C PRO A 180 25.89 -3.45 -5.69
N ASP A 181 24.85 -3.96 -6.33
CA ASP A 181 24.83 -4.38 -7.72
C ASP A 181 23.52 -3.92 -8.39
N PRO A 182 23.48 -2.64 -8.83
CA PRO A 182 22.30 -2.06 -9.44
C PRO A 182 21.97 -2.72 -10.79
N ILE A 183 23.00 -3.17 -11.54
CA ILE A 183 22.81 -3.77 -12.86
C ILE A 183 22.09 -5.11 -12.75
N SER A 184 22.58 -6.03 -11.90
CA SER A 184 21.90 -7.32 -11.68
C SER A 184 20.52 -7.16 -11.10
N PHE A 185 20.34 -6.19 -10.17
CA PHE A 185 19.03 -5.89 -9.60
C PHE A 185 18.04 -5.42 -10.67
N MET A 186 18.45 -4.51 -11.55
CA MET A 186 17.58 -4.00 -12.62
C MET A 186 17.37 -5.00 -13.76
N LYS A 187 18.36 -5.83 -14.08
CA LYS A 187 18.18 -6.94 -15.05
C LYS A 187 17.09 -7.92 -14.62
N ALA A 188 16.90 -8.13 -13.31
CA ALA A 188 15.86 -9.03 -12.82
C ALA A 188 14.44 -8.58 -13.20
N TRP A 189 14.21 -7.27 -13.39
CA TRP A 189 12.92 -6.73 -13.84
C TRP A 189 12.59 -7.09 -15.28
N LEU A 190 13.58 -7.29 -16.15
CA LEU A 190 13.38 -7.62 -17.57
C LEU A 190 12.87 -9.04 -17.79
N ALA A 191 12.77 -9.86 -16.74
CA ALA A 191 12.20 -11.20 -16.82
C ALA A 191 10.67 -11.22 -16.91
N TYR A 192 10.02 -10.08 -16.66
CA TYR A 192 8.56 -9.94 -16.69
C TYR A 192 8.08 -9.43 -18.05
N ASP A 193 6.98 -9.99 -18.55
CA ASP A 193 6.36 -9.55 -19.82
C ASP A 193 5.67 -8.19 -19.65
N VAL A 194 4.99 -8.01 -18.50
CA VAL A 194 4.32 -6.75 -18.16
C VAL A 194 4.75 -6.29 -16.77
N VAL A 195 5.16 -5.01 -16.67
CA VAL A 195 5.46 -4.34 -15.40
C VAL A 195 4.49 -3.18 -15.19
N GLY A 196 3.82 -3.16 -14.04
CA GLY A 196 2.82 -2.14 -13.69
C GLY A 196 3.27 -1.20 -12.60
N PHE A 197 2.90 0.07 -12.76
CA PHE A 197 3.11 1.16 -11.79
C PHE A 197 1.81 1.91 -11.55
N HIS A 198 1.75 2.67 -10.43
CA HIS A 198 0.56 3.46 -10.11
C HIS A 198 0.46 4.76 -10.89
N THR A 199 1.58 5.37 -11.26
CA THR A 199 1.62 6.73 -11.83
C THR A 199 2.58 6.82 -13.01
N GLU A 200 2.36 7.81 -13.88
CA GLU A 200 3.27 8.12 -14.99
C GLU A 200 4.69 8.43 -14.49
N ARG A 201 4.82 9.18 -13.39
CA ARG A 201 6.13 9.50 -12.80
C ARG A 201 6.94 8.25 -12.47
N TYR A 202 6.31 7.20 -11.95
CA TYR A 202 7.03 5.98 -11.57
C TYR A 202 7.45 5.17 -12.78
N SER A 203 6.63 5.13 -13.82
CA SER A 203 6.99 4.49 -15.08
C SER A 203 8.10 5.24 -15.81
N GLU A 204 8.06 6.58 -15.83
CA GLU A 204 9.13 7.40 -16.43
C GLU A 204 10.47 7.21 -15.72
N ASN A 205 10.48 7.21 -14.38
CA ASN A 205 11.69 6.90 -13.61
C ASN A 205 12.23 5.50 -13.97
N TYR A 206 11.34 4.51 -14.12
CA TYR A 206 11.76 3.16 -14.51
C TYR A 206 12.37 3.13 -15.91
N PHE A 207 11.75 3.76 -16.90
CA PHE A 207 12.29 3.88 -18.24
C PHE A 207 13.67 4.58 -18.25
N GLU A 208 13.80 5.65 -17.50
CA GLU A 208 15.06 6.38 -17.38
C GLU A 208 16.17 5.48 -16.81
N VAL A 209 15.91 4.80 -15.70
CA VAL A 209 16.88 3.89 -15.05
C VAL A 209 17.33 2.80 -16.01
N ILE A 210 16.40 2.09 -16.65
CA ILE A 210 16.71 1.00 -17.60
C ILE A 210 17.54 1.52 -18.77
N SER A 211 17.20 2.68 -19.32
CA SER A 211 17.89 3.28 -20.46
C SER A 211 19.29 3.77 -20.09
N ARG A 212 19.45 4.42 -18.93
CA ARG A 212 20.76 4.91 -18.44
C ARG A 212 21.72 3.78 -18.10
N LEU A 213 21.23 2.69 -17.54
CA LEU A 213 22.00 1.47 -17.30
C LEU A 213 22.25 0.65 -18.58
N ARG A 214 21.76 1.10 -19.74
CA ARG A 214 21.88 0.44 -21.05
C ARG A 214 21.42 -1.02 -21.06
N LEU A 215 20.33 -1.31 -20.34
CA LEU A 215 19.79 -2.66 -20.22
C LEU A 215 18.77 -2.97 -21.32
N ALA A 216 18.02 -1.96 -21.77
CA ALA A 216 17.04 -2.06 -22.85
C ALA A 216 16.85 -0.68 -23.50
N LYS A 217 16.27 -0.67 -24.71
CA LYS A 217 15.87 0.53 -25.44
C LYS A 217 14.38 0.76 -25.25
N ARG A 218 13.97 1.99 -24.96
CA ARG A 218 12.55 2.36 -24.89
C ARG A 218 11.97 2.54 -26.28
N GLU A 219 10.81 1.93 -26.52
CA GLU A 219 9.95 2.14 -27.68
C GLU A 219 8.52 2.36 -27.18
N GLU A 220 8.06 3.62 -27.16
CA GLU A 220 6.77 4.03 -26.57
C GLU A 220 6.62 3.56 -25.10
N ASN A 221 5.69 2.63 -24.86
CA ASN A 221 5.42 2.03 -23.56
C ASN A 221 6.06 0.63 -23.39
N GLN A 222 7.06 0.31 -24.20
CA GLN A 222 7.79 -0.95 -24.15
C GLN A 222 9.29 -0.73 -23.97
N LEU A 223 9.95 -1.75 -23.43
CA LEU A 223 11.39 -1.90 -23.41
C LEU A 223 11.77 -3.07 -24.34
N VAL A 224 12.70 -2.81 -25.24
CA VAL A 224 13.20 -3.80 -26.20
C VAL A 224 14.66 -4.11 -25.89
N TYR A 225 15.01 -5.36 -25.76
CA TYR A 225 16.35 -5.87 -25.44
C TYR A 225 16.63 -7.16 -26.20
N ALA A 226 17.87 -7.68 -26.14
CA ALA A 226 18.31 -8.79 -26.98
C ALA A 226 17.45 -10.06 -26.81
N GLU A 227 16.99 -10.33 -25.60
CA GLU A 227 16.23 -11.54 -25.27
C GLU A 227 14.72 -11.40 -25.45
N GLY A 228 14.20 -10.19 -25.71
CA GLY A 228 12.77 -9.97 -25.85
C GLY A 228 12.28 -8.54 -25.67
N ARG A 229 11.06 -8.41 -25.25
CA ARG A 229 10.40 -7.13 -24.97
C ARG A 229 9.63 -7.20 -23.66
N GLN A 230 9.42 -6.04 -23.03
CA GLN A 230 8.62 -5.88 -21.83
C GLN A 230 7.67 -4.71 -22.00
N ARG A 231 6.39 -4.90 -21.72
CA ARG A 231 5.41 -3.83 -21.66
C ARG A 231 5.44 -3.14 -20.31
N VAL A 232 5.49 -1.81 -20.29
CA VAL A 232 5.38 -0.98 -19.08
C VAL A 232 4.00 -0.35 -19.04
N MET A 233 3.29 -0.50 -17.92
CA MET A 233 1.90 -0.09 -17.79
C MET A 233 1.67 0.82 -16.60
N VAL A 234 1.00 1.95 -16.81
CA VAL A 234 0.45 2.77 -15.73
C VAL A 234 -0.97 2.29 -15.44
N ASN A 235 -1.16 1.78 -14.24
CA ASN A 235 -2.43 1.18 -13.83
C ASN A 235 -2.69 1.45 -12.34
N PRO A 236 -3.29 2.59 -11.97
CA PRO A 236 -3.53 2.93 -10.57
C PRO A 236 -4.45 1.91 -9.89
N ILE A 237 -4.01 1.38 -8.72
CA ILE A 237 -4.87 0.51 -7.92
C ILE A 237 -6.03 1.32 -7.34
N GLY A 238 -7.21 0.74 -7.35
CA GLY A 238 -8.39 1.29 -6.70
C GLY A 238 -8.83 0.48 -5.48
N ILE A 239 -9.95 0.90 -4.92
CA ILE A 239 -10.63 0.23 -3.82
C ILE A 239 -11.95 -0.40 -4.30
N ASN A 240 -12.59 -1.20 -3.44
CA ASN A 240 -14.01 -1.52 -3.60
C ASN A 240 -14.85 -0.50 -2.81
N PRO A 241 -15.42 0.53 -3.44
CA PRO A 241 -16.12 1.60 -2.73
C PRO A 241 -17.35 1.10 -1.97
N ALA A 242 -17.94 -0.02 -2.40
CA ALA A 242 -19.11 -0.60 -1.76
C ALA A 242 -18.85 -1.08 -0.31
N ILE A 243 -17.60 -1.32 0.07
CA ILE A 243 -17.23 -1.72 1.44
C ILE A 243 -17.39 -0.53 2.40
N PHE A 244 -17.11 0.69 1.92
CA PHE A 244 -17.10 1.91 2.73
C PHE A 244 -18.41 2.70 2.64
N SER A 245 -19.19 2.50 1.57
CA SER A 245 -20.39 3.28 1.26
C SER A 245 -21.43 3.23 2.38
N PRO A 246 -22.01 4.39 2.79
CA PRO A 246 -23.08 4.48 3.77
C PRO A 246 -24.36 3.77 3.33
N LYS A 247 -24.62 3.69 2.02
CA LYS A 247 -25.85 3.10 1.45
C LYS A 247 -26.08 1.61 1.80
N LYS A 248 -25.07 0.91 2.26
CA LYS A 248 -25.16 -0.53 2.66
C LYS A 248 -25.31 -0.75 4.16
N GLU A 249 -25.37 0.30 4.97
CA GLU A 249 -25.49 0.16 6.41
C GLU A 249 -26.94 -0.12 6.79
N THR A 250 -27.20 -1.32 7.32
CA THR A 250 -28.54 -1.64 7.89
C THR A 250 -28.73 -0.94 9.22
N ARG A 251 -29.98 -0.58 9.60
CA ARG A 251 -30.33 0.02 10.92
C ARG A 251 -29.70 -0.72 12.10
N ARG A 252 -29.61 -2.05 12.03
CA ARG A 252 -29.00 -2.89 13.08
C ARG A 252 -27.48 -2.74 13.16
N LYS A 253 -26.80 -2.49 12.02
CA LYS A 253 -25.36 -2.20 11.99
C LYS A 253 -25.08 -0.77 12.45
N ALA A 254 -25.90 0.18 12.05
CA ALA A 254 -25.80 1.57 12.49
C ALA A 254 -25.90 1.71 14.02
N ALA A 255 -26.80 0.95 14.66
CA ALA A 255 -26.96 0.94 16.12
C ALA A 255 -25.76 0.34 16.89
N LYS A 256 -24.93 -0.51 16.24
CA LYS A 256 -23.72 -1.11 16.82
C LYS A 256 -22.42 -0.44 16.37
N ARG A 257 -22.52 0.62 15.58
CA ARG A 257 -21.40 1.35 15.00
C ARG A 257 -20.58 2.01 16.11
N LYS A 258 -19.26 1.77 16.10
CA LYS A 258 -18.34 2.56 16.88
C LYS A 258 -18.23 3.96 16.26
N SER A 259 -18.45 4.99 17.03
CA SER A 259 -18.33 6.38 16.58
C SER A 259 -17.20 7.07 17.34
N ILE A 260 -16.36 7.79 16.59
CA ILE A 260 -15.35 8.66 17.20
C ILE A 260 -15.95 10.00 17.62
N ARG A 261 -17.13 10.35 17.11
CA ARG A 261 -17.86 11.61 17.39
C ARG A 261 -18.66 11.56 18.69
N MET A 262 -19.14 10.38 19.14
CA MET A 262 -20.02 10.24 20.30
C MET A 262 -19.49 10.84 21.63
N SER A 263 -18.20 11.15 21.70
CA SER A 263 -17.56 11.75 22.88
C SER A 263 -16.88 13.09 22.57
N LEU A 264 -17.22 13.74 21.47
CA LEU A 264 -16.54 14.93 20.96
C LEU A 264 -17.57 15.99 20.58
N ASP A 265 -17.56 17.10 21.26
CA ASP A 265 -18.35 18.28 20.94
C ASP A 265 -17.56 19.27 20.05
N CYS A 266 -16.81 18.73 19.09
CA CYS A 266 -15.98 19.51 18.19
C CYS A 266 -15.87 18.82 16.82
N ARG A 267 -15.40 19.56 15.80
CA ARG A 267 -15.12 18.97 14.50
C ARG A 267 -13.93 18.02 14.55
N VAL A 268 -14.03 16.92 13.83
CA VAL A 268 -13.03 15.86 13.85
C VAL A 268 -12.13 15.94 12.63
N ILE A 269 -10.83 16.12 12.88
CA ILE A 269 -9.76 15.91 11.92
C ILE A 269 -9.23 14.49 12.11
N PHE A 270 -9.26 13.67 11.08
CA PHE A 270 -8.93 12.24 11.19
C PHE A 270 -7.70 11.87 10.37
N GLY A 271 -6.77 11.16 11.01
CA GLY A 271 -5.63 10.53 10.36
C GLY A 271 -5.55 9.05 10.72
N VAL A 272 -5.30 8.20 9.75
CA VAL A 272 -5.06 6.75 9.98
C VAL A 272 -3.97 6.23 9.08
N ASP A 273 -2.97 5.58 9.67
CA ASP A 273 -1.85 4.97 8.95
C ASP A 273 -1.27 3.79 9.74
N ARG A 274 -0.48 2.97 9.07
CA ARG A 274 0.51 2.14 9.77
C ARG A 274 1.56 3.08 10.38
N LEU A 275 2.08 2.72 11.54
CA LEU A 275 3.18 3.48 12.12
C LEU A 275 4.44 3.25 11.28
N ASP A 276 4.69 4.15 10.33
CA ASP A 276 5.77 4.12 9.36
C ASP A 276 6.26 5.55 9.12
N TYR A 277 7.57 5.74 9.05
CA TYR A 277 8.15 7.08 8.87
C TYR A 277 7.76 7.72 7.54
N SER A 278 7.48 6.92 6.49
CA SER A 278 7.03 7.44 5.21
C SER A 278 5.67 8.14 5.29
N LYS A 279 4.88 7.84 6.33
CA LYS A 279 3.54 8.40 6.53
C LYS A 279 3.54 9.80 7.17
N GLY A 280 4.70 10.30 7.62
CA GLY A 280 4.83 11.66 8.13
C GLY A 280 3.97 11.97 9.35
N ILE A 281 3.72 10.96 10.22
CA ILE A 281 2.83 11.11 11.37
C ILE A 281 3.33 12.19 12.34
N PRO A 282 4.62 12.25 12.72
CA PRO A 282 5.13 13.34 13.56
C PRO A 282 4.95 14.71 12.92
N ASP A 283 5.18 14.81 11.61
CA ASP A 283 5.06 16.08 10.87
C ASP A 283 3.60 16.54 10.77
N ARG A 284 2.68 15.58 10.59
CA ARG A 284 1.22 15.81 10.65
C ARG A 284 0.81 16.36 12.01
N ILE A 285 1.28 15.75 13.10
CA ILE A 285 0.97 16.16 14.47
C ILE A 285 1.54 17.56 14.74
N ARG A 286 2.80 17.84 14.36
CA ARG A 286 3.40 19.17 14.48
C ARG A 286 2.65 20.23 13.67
N SER A 287 2.20 19.87 12.46
CA SER A 287 1.40 20.77 11.62
C SER A 287 0.05 21.10 12.24
N PHE A 288 -0.58 20.13 12.92
CA PHE A 288 -1.81 20.38 13.68
C PHE A 288 -1.55 21.24 14.91
N GLU A 289 -0.46 21.02 15.65
CA GLU A 289 -0.02 21.92 16.74
C GLU A 289 0.19 23.33 16.21
N TYR A 290 0.93 23.49 15.09
CA TYR A 290 1.16 24.77 14.43
C TYR A 290 -0.18 25.46 14.09
N PHE A 291 -1.13 24.72 13.53
CA PHE A 291 -2.47 25.21 13.23
C PHE A 291 -3.17 25.78 14.47
N LEU A 292 -3.19 25.07 15.59
CA LEU A 292 -3.83 25.52 16.83
C LEU A 292 -3.14 26.73 17.47
N ARG A 293 -1.81 26.83 17.36
CA ARG A 293 -1.05 27.97 17.92
C ARG A 293 -1.25 29.25 17.12
N HIS A 294 -1.26 29.15 15.78
CA HIS A 294 -1.36 30.31 14.89
C HIS A 294 -2.81 30.68 14.53
N ARG A 295 -3.77 29.83 14.85
CA ARG A 295 -5.20 30.03 14.61
C ARG A 295 -6.02 29.73 15.86
N PRO A 296 -5.84 30.51 16.94
CA PRO A 296 -6.45 30.23 18.25
C PRO A 296 -7.98 30.16 18.23
N ALA A 297 -8.62 30.78 17.24
CA ALA A 297 -10.08 30.71 17.05
C ALA A 297 -10.60 29.28 16.81
N TRP A 298 -9.74 28.34 16.47
CA TRP A 298 -10.07 26.92 16.28
C TRP A 298 -9.87 26.06 17.55
N ARG A 299 -9.24 26.59 18.59
CA ARG A 299 -9.16 25.88 19.89
C ARG A 299 -10.56 25.54 20.36
N ARG A 300 -10.73 24.38 20.97
CA ARG A 300 -12.00 23.80 21.43
C ARG A 300 -13.00 23.46 20.32
N LYS A 301 -12.83 23.99 19.09
CA LYS A 301 -13.73 23.73 17.96
C LYS A 301 -13.33 22.56 17.11
N VAL A 302 -12.09 22.09 17.25
CA VAL A 302 -11.55 20.94 16.53
C VAL A 302 -10.80 20.01 17.46
N CYS A 303 -10.76 18.73 17.12
CA CYS A 303 -9.82 17.77 17.67
C CYS A 303 -9.28 16.88 16.57
N MET A 304 -8.04 16.41 16.71
CA MET A 304 -7.44 15.44 15.81
C MET A 304 -7.49 14.05 16.44
N VAL A 305 -8.02 13.08 15.69
CA VAL A 305 -7.96 11.65 16.04
C VAL A 305 -6.95 10.99 15.13
N GLN A 306 -5.84 10.52 15.69
CA GLN A 306 -4.80 9.80 14.95
C GLN A 306 -4.80 8.33 15.33
N VAL A 307 -5.10 7.47 14.36
CA VAL A 307 -4.98 6.01 14.47
C VAL A 307 -3.65 5.57 13.87
N CYS A 308 -2.87 4.79 14.63
CA CYS A 308 -1.63 4.20 14.17
C CYS A 308 -1.67 2.68 14.36
N SER A 309 -1.69 1.92 13.27
CA SER A 309 -1.55 0.47 13.35
C SER A 309 -0.08 0.08 13.57
N PRO A 310 0.24 -0.82 14.52
CA PRO A 310 1.59 -1.33 14.69
C PRO A 310 2.16 -1.92 13.39
N SER A 311 3.42 -1.62 13.09
CA SER A 311 4.11 -2.11 11.90
C SER A 311 5.58 -2.34 12.21
N ARG A 312 6.18 -3.41 11.68
CA ARG A 312 7.63 -3.71 11.70
C ARG A 312 8.30 -3.45 13.06
N THR A 313 7.66 -3.85 14.15
CA THR A 313 8.07 -3.53 15.55
C THR A 313 9.46 -4.04 15.94
N ARG A 314 10.03 -4.99 15.19
CA ARG A 314 11.42 -5.47 15.37
C ARG A 314 12.46 -4.53 14.77
N VAL A 315 12.09 -3.63 13.84
CA VAL A 315 12.98 -2.68 13.19
C VAL A 315 13.15 -1.44 14.05
N ARG A 316 14.38 -1.00 14.28
CA ARG A 316 14.75 0.09 15.21
C ARG A 316 14.06 1.41 14.84
N GLU A 317 14.10 1.80 13.59
CA GLU A 317 13.55 3.06 13.07
C GLU A 317 12.04 3.20 13.35
N TYR A 318 11.31 2.07 13.41
CA TYR A 318 9.88 2.06 13.72
C TYR A 318 9.60 2.20 15.22
N ARG A 319 10.50 1.71 16.09
CA ARG A 319 10.42 1.94 17.54
C ARG A 319 10.70 3.39 17.88
N GLU A 320 11.75 3.96 17.30
CA GLU A 320 12.09 5.39 17.46
C GLU A 320 10.94 6.29 17.00
N GLN A 321 10.27 5.90 15.89
CA GLN A 321 9.08 6.61 15.39
C GLN A 321 7.94 6.57 16.40
N LYS A 322 7.72 5.43 17.06
CA LYS A 322 6.69 5.30 18.08
C LYS A 322 6.97 6.20 19.29
N GLU A 323 8.18 6.16 19.81
CA GLU A 323 8.61 7.00 20.93
C GLU A 323 8.45 8.49 20.60
N MET A 324 8.82 8.88 19.38
CA MET A 324 8.65 10.26 18.92
C MET A 324 7.17 10.68 18.91
N VAL A 325 6.28 9.82 18.38
CA VAL A 325 4.83 10.11 18.35
C VAL A 325 4.25 10.18 19.75
N ASP A 326 4.59 9.23 20.64
CA ASP A 326 4.11 9.19 22.03
C ASP A 326 4.53 10.47 22.78
N ASN A 327 5.79 10.89 22.63
CA ASN A 327 6.32 12.11 23.25
C ASN A 327 5.63 13.38 22.72
N LEU A 328 5.42 13.48 21.41
CA LEU A 328 4.72 14.62 20.80
C LEU A 328 3.28 14.72 21.29
N VAL A 329 2.55 13.62 21.32
CA VAL A 329 1.16 13.59 21.79
C VAL A 329 1.07 13.98 23.25
N GLY A 330 1.95 13.42 24.11
CA GLY A 330 2.03 13.74 25.53
C GLY A 330 2.30 15.22 25.77
N ARG A 331 3.31 15.79 25.09
CA ARG A 331 3.68 17.19 25.20
C ARG A 331 2.55 18.12 24.75
N ILE A 332 2.02 17.91 23.55
CA ILE A 332 0.98 18.77 22.97
C ILE A 332 -0.30 18.75 23.82
N ASN A 333 -0.72 17.57 24.27
CA ASN A 333 -1.87 17.48 25.16
C ASN A 333 -1.59 18.14 26.51
N GLY A 334 -0.39 17.98 27.11
CA GLY A 334 -0.02 18.64 28.34
C GLY A 334 -0.03 20.17 28.26
N GLU A 335 0.37 20.72 27.10
CA GLU A 335 0.47 22.17 26.90
C GLU A 335 -0.85 22.84 26.43
N LEU A 336 -1.67 22.13 25.64
CA LEU A 336 -2.83 22.73 24.98
C LEU A 336 -4.19 22.21 25.46
N SER A 337 -4.24 21.12 26.24
CA SER A 337 -5.52 20.63 26.76
C SER A 337 -6.12 21.57 27.77
N GLU A 338 -7.43 21.59 27.81
CA GLU A 338 -8.25 22.17 28.84
C GLU A 338 -9.03 21.06 29.56
N HIS A 339 -9.64 21.31 30.72
CA HIS A 339 -10.25 20.25 31.54
C HIS A 339 -11.33 19.42 30.77
N ASP A 340 -12.00 20.00 29.81
CA ASP A 340 -13.09 19.40 29.02
C ASP A 340 -12.71 19.18 27.52
N TRP A 341 -11.48 19.55 27.12
CA TRP A 341 -11.08 19.43 25.71
C TRP A 341 -9.61 18.98 25.58
N HIS A 342 -9.39 17.94 24.78
CA HIS A 342 -8.07 17.44 24.41
C HIS A 342 -7.87 17.57 22.89
N PRO A 343 -6.83 18.29 22.43
CA PRO A 343 -6.60 18.52 21.01
C PRO A 343 -6.30 17.23 20.21
N LEU A 344 -5.57 16.28 20.84
CA LEU A 344 -5.12 15.05 20.20
C LEU A 344 -5.66 13.80 20.88
N ARG A 345 -6.29 12.91 20.11
CA ARG A 345 -6.60 11.54 20.52
C ARG A 345 -5.74 10.58 19.69
N TYR A 346 -4.82 9.91 20.35
CA TYR A 346 -3.91 8.96 19.71
C TYR A 346 -4.30 7.53 20.06
N LEU A 347 -4.47 6.69 19.01
CA LEU A 347 -4.94 5.32 19.14
C LEU A 347 -3.92 4.37 18.47
N TYR A 348 -3.07 3.74 19.29
CA TYR A 348 -2.06 2.78 18.82
C TYR A 348 -2.64 1.37 18.76
N ARG A 349 -3.42 1.08 17.74
CA ARG A 349 -4.02 -0.26 17.48
C ARG A 349 -4.54 -0.41 16.06
N THR A 350 -4.79 -1.65 15.66
CA THR A 350 -5.44 -1.97 14.38
C THR A 350 -6.95 -2.01 14.55
N TYR A 351 -7.66 -1.43 13.59
CA TYR A 351 -9.11 -1.51 13.46
C TYR A 351 -9.47 -2.30 12.20
N ASP A 352 -10.64 -2.93 12.19
CA ASP A 352 -11.17 -3.54 10.98
C ASP A 352 -11.75 -2.49 10.01
N GLN A 353 -12.04 -2.91 8.77
CA GLN A 353 -12.54 -2.01 7.74
C GLN A 353 -13.91 -1.40 8.09
N SER A 354 -14.76 -2.11 8.85
CA SER A 354 -16.07 -1.61 9.24
C SER A 354 -15.97 -0.53 10.30
N ASP A 355 -15.08 -0.68 11.26
CA ASP A 355 -14.76 0.37 12.25
C ASP A 355 -14.17 1.61 11.54
N LEU A 356 -13.20 1.40 10.63
CA LEU A 356 -12.59 2.49 9.86
C LEU A 356 -13.60 3.24 8.98
N ALA A 357 -14.49 2.52 8.28
CA ALA A 357 -15.56 3.15 7.49
C ALA A 357 -16.46 4.04 8.36
N SER A 358 -16.70 3.63 9.61
CA SER A 358 -17.46 4.44 10.57
C SER A 358 -16.68 5.70 10.98
N PHE A 359 -15.39 5.57 11.26
CA PHE A 359 -14.54 6.70 11.64
C PHE A 359 -14.37 7.70 10.49
N TYR A 360 -14.23 7.21 9.26
CA TYR A 360 -14.19 8.06 8.07
C TYR A 360 -15.48 8.91 7.93
N ARG A 361 -16.66 8.32 8.15
CA ARG A 361 -17.95 9.05 8.11
C ARG A 361 -18.08 10.10 9.19
N ASP A 362 -17.53 9.84 10.37
CA ASP A 362 -17.60 10.77 11.50
C ASP A 362 -16.64 11.96 11.34
N ALA A 363 -15.65 11.86 10.48
CA ALA A 363 -14.62 12.87 10.31
C ALA A 363 -15.05 13.99 9.37
N ASP A 364 -14.95 15.23 9.85
CA ASP A 364 -15.20 16.43 9.03
C ASP A 364 -14.05 16.66 8.03
N VAL A 365 -12.84 16.32 8.41
CA VAL A 365 -11.64 16.43 7.58
C VAL A 365 -10.79 15.17 7.71
N ALA A 366 -10.42 14.56 6.58
CA ALA A 366 -9.30 13.59 6.57
C ALA A 366 -8.00 14.31 6.28
N LEU A 367 -7.00 14.11 7.15
CA LEU A 367 -5.66 14.65 7.00
C LEU A 367 -4.69 13.54 6.61
N VAL A 368 -4.46 13.39 5.30
CA VAL A 368 -3.64 12.33 4.69
C VAL A 368 -2.36 12.95 4.16
N THR A 369 -1.31 12.99 4.98
CA THR A 369 -0.08 13.74 4.71
C THR A 369 1.18 12.90 4.78
N PRO A 370 1.27 11.75 4.04
CA PRO A 370 2.52 11.02 3.97
C PRO A 370 3.61 11.87 3.31
N LEU A 371 4.85 11.68 3.73
CA LEU A 371 6.03 12.32 3.13
C LEU A 371 6.30 11.74 1.73
N ARG A 372 5.99 10.46 1.53
CA ARG A 372 5.95 9.78 0.25
C ARG A 372 5.10 8.51 0.33
N ASP A 373 4.32 8.23 -0.71
CA ASP A 373 3.49 7.03 -0.78
C ASP A 373 3.25 6.61 -2.24
N GLY A 374 3.10 5.31 -2.48
CA GLY A 374 2.85 4.74 -3.81
C GLY A 374 1.53 5.20 -4.40
N MET A 375 0.44 4.98 -3.68
CA MET A 375 -0.91 5.40 -4.09
C MET A 375 -1.66 6.10 -2.94
N ASN A 376 -1.72 5.49 -1.78
CA ASN A 376 -2.49 5.86 -0.59
C ASN A 376 -4.00 5.58 -0.72
N MET A 377 -4.38 4.36 -0.38
CA MET A 377 -5.78 3.91 -0.46
C MET A 377 -6.67 4.57 0.60
N VAL A 378 -6.12 5.01 1.74
CA VAL A 378 -6.87 5.69 2.82
C VAL A 378 -7.60 6.93 2.30
N ALA A 379 -6.98 7.68 1.39
CA ALA A 379 -7.61 8.84 0.77
C ALA A 379 -8.89 8.45 -0.01
N MET A 380 -8.82 7.36 -0.77
CA MET A 380 -9.98 6.85 -1.52
C MET A 380 -11.05 6.25 -0.59
N GLU A 381 -10.62 5.50 0.44
CA GLU A 381 -11.51 4.90 1.44
C GLU A 381 -12.31 5.97 2.19
N TYR A 382 -11.63 7.05 2.59
CA TYR A 382 -12.28 8.20 3.23
C TYR A 382 -13.36 8.80 2.33
N VAL A 383 -13.02 9.11 1.08
CA VAL A 383 -13.99 9.69 0.12
C VAL A 383 -15.18 8.77 -0.10
N ALA A 384 -14.93 7.46 -0.29
CA ALA A 384 -15.99 6.47 -0.51
C ALA A 384 -16.93 6.26 0.69
N ALA A 385 -16.46 6.61 1.90
CA ALA A 385 -17.24 6.50 3.13
C ALA A 385 -18.14 7.71 3.41
N GLN A 386 -17.98 8.84 2.70
CA GLN A 386 -18.67 10.08 2.97
C GLN A 386 -20.14 10.06 2.52
N GLU A 387 -20.96 10.85 3.22
CA GLU A 387 -22.36 11.10 2.82
C GLU A 387 -22.40 12.08 1.63
N PRO A 388 -23.01 11.72 0.50
CA PRO A 388 -22.99 12.57 -0.70
C PRO A 388 -23.64 13.95 -0.51
N GLU A 389 -24.59 14.05 0.42
CA GLU A 389 -25.31 15.30 0.69
C GLU A 389 -24.60 16.23 1.67
N ASP A 390 -23.67 15.70 2.47
CA ASP A 390 -22.85 16.50 3.39
C ASP A 390 -21.46 15.86 3.56
N PRO A 391 -20.64 15.77 2.50
CA PRO A 391 -19.33 15.13 2.58
C PRO A 391 -18.33 15.95 3.38
N GLY A 392 -17.45 15.28 4.14
CA GLY A 392 -16.26 15.90 4.69
C GLY A 392 -15.22 16.25 3.61
N VAL A 393 -14.10 16.80 4.02
CA VAL A 393 -13.06 17.30 3.12
C VAL A 393 -11.75 16.49 3.27
N LEU A 394 -11.16 16.11 2.14
CA LEU A 394 -9.83 15.50 2.10
C LEU A 394 -8.76 16.59 1.97
N VAL A 395 -7.79 16.61 2.91
CA VAL A 395 -6.53 17.34 2.80
C VAL A 395 -5.43 16.31 2.51
N LEU A 396 -4.80 16.42 1.34
CA LEU A 396 -3.97 15.37 0.77
C LEU A 396 -2.55 15.87 0.50
N SER A 397 -1.56 15.08 0.86
CA SER A 397 -0.17 15.32 0.47
C SER A 397 0.02 15.20 -1.05
N LYS A 398 0.67 16.20 -1.65
CA LYS A 398 1.13 16.15 -3.06
C LYS A 398 2.16 15.06 -3.35
N CYS A 399 2.69 14.40 -2.31
CA CYS A 399 3.69 13.35 -2.40
C CYS A 399 3.09 11.93 -2.44
N THR A 400 1.77 11.80 -2.67
CA THR A 400 1.07 10.53 -2.87
C THR A 400 0.78 10.30 -4.35
N GLY A 401 0.74 9.03 -4.78
CA GLY A 401 0.34 8.71 -6.15
C GLY A 401 -1.10 9.12 -6.46
N VAL A 402 -2.03 8.98 -5.51
CA VAL A 402 -3.43 9.37 -5.70
C VAL A 402 -3.61 10.88 -5.93
N ALA A 403 -2.65 11.72 -5.57
CA ALA A 403 -2.69 13.16 -5.83
C ALA A 403 -2.71 13.48 -7.34
N GLU A 404 -2.14 12.62 -8.19
CA GLU A 404 -2.20 12.78 -9.65
C GLU A 404 -3.62 12.58 -10.19
N TYR A 405 -4.46 11.85 -9.47
CA TYR A 405 -5.85 11.54 -9.85
C TYR A 405 -6.91 12.39 -9.12
N PHE A 406 -6.48 13.15 -8.10
CA PHE A 406 -7.33 14.06 -7.32
C PHE A 406 -6.86 15.51 -7.41
N PRO A 407 -6.69 16.08 -8.62
CA PRO A 407 -6.07 17.39 -8.80
C PRO A 407 -6.89 18.54 -8.18
N ASP A 408 -8.21 18.38 -8.08
CA ASP A 408 -9.11 19.42 -7.54
C ASP A 408 -9.14 19.46 -6.00
N THR A 409 -8.58 18.44 -5.31
CA THR A 409 -8.63 18.40 -3.84
C THR A 409 -7.66 19.39 -3.20
N ILE A 410 -7.72 19.56 -1.87
CA ILE A 410 -6.75 20.39 -1.15
C ILE A 410 -5.42 19.67 -1.10
N LEU A 411 -4.50 20.01 -2.01
CA LEU A 411 -3.14 19.48 -2.03
C LEU A 411 -2.22 20.32 -1.15
N VAL A 412 -1.48 19.67 -0.25
CA VAL A 412 -0.54 20.32 0.68
C VAL A 412 0.87 19.76 0.53
N ASN A 413 1.86 20.57 0.89
CA ASN A 413 3.23 20.11 1.05
C ASN A 413 3.43 19.57 2.48
N PRO A 414 3.62 18.26 2.68
CA PRO A 414 3.71 17.67 4.02
C PRO A 414 4.96 18.07 4.80
N TYR A 415 5.96 18.66 4.13
CA TYR A 415 7.20 19.18 4.73
C TYR A 415 7.07 20.62 5.25
N ILE A 416 5.96 21.29 4.98
CA ILE A 416 5.73 22.70 5.34
C ILE A 416 4.49 22.78 6.23
N MET A 417 4.69 23.08 7.53
CA MET A 417 3.61 23.11 8.52
C MET A 417 2.53 24.14 8.17
N GLU A 418 2.92 25.30 7.64
CA GLU A 418 2.01 26.36 7.16
C GLU A 418 1.10 25.83 6.04
N SER A 419 1.67 25.10 5.07
CA SER A 419 0.89 24.54 3.95
C SER A 419 -0.18 23.58 4.44
N VAL A 420 0.12 22.77 5.45
CA VAL A 420 -0.84 21.82 6.06
C VAL A 420 -1.88 22.60 6.88
N ALA A 421 -1.45 23.61 7.64
CA ALA A 421 -2.34 24.45 8.46
C ALA A 421 -3.33 25.25 7.58
N ASP A 422 -2.86 25.82 6.49
CA ASP A 422 -3.70 26.53 5.50
C ASP A 422 -4.70 25.57 4.83
N GLY A 423 -4.23 24.35 4.52
CA GLY A 423 -5.09 23.28 4.00
C GLY A 423 -6.21 22.91 4.98
N LEU A 424 -5.89 22.79 6.26
CA LEU A 424 -6.87 22.52 7.31
C LEU A 424 -7.90 23.64 7.43
N GLU A 425 -7.47 24.91 7.45
CA GLU A 425 -8.39 26.05 7.53
C GLU A 425 -9.31 26.11 6.32
N LYS A 426 -8.79 25.94 5.10
CA LYS A 426 -9.59 25.84 3.87
C LYS A 426 -10.60 24.70 3.95
N ALA A 427 -10.22 23.55 4.47
CA ALA A 427 -11.12 22.41 4.62
C ALA A 427 -12.25 22.69 5.61
N LEU A 428 -11.90 23.22 6.78
CA LEU A 428 -12.86 23.54 7.85
C LEU A 428 -13.83 24.67 7.51
N THR A 429 -13.46 25.59 6.61
CA THR A 429 -14.30 26.72 6.18
C THR A 429 -14.97 26.50 4.84
N MET A 430 -14.77 25.34 4.21
CA MET A 430 -15.26 25.08 2.85
C MET A 430 -16.80 25.04 2.79
N PRO A 431 -17.44 25.82 1.87
CA PRO A 431 -18.88 25.77 1.66
C PRO A 431 -19.35 24.39 1.17
N LEU A 432 -20.56 23.99 1.55
CA LEU A 432 -21.15 22.71 1.22
C LEU A 432 -21.17 22.42 -0.30
N SER A 433 -21.49 23.43 -1.11
CA SER A 433 -21.51 23.30 -2.58
C SER A 433 -20.15 22.89 -3.15
N LYS A 434 -19.06 23.47 -2.62
CA LYS A 434 -17.69 23.10 -3.03
C LYS A 434 -17.30 21.72 -2.53
N ARG A 435 -17.69 21.35 -1.29
CA ARG A 435 -17.45 20.00 -0.74
C ARG A 435 -18.13 18.92 -1.60
N LYS A 436 -19.39 19.14 -2.00
CA LYS A 436 -20.14 18.25 -2.91
C LYS A 436 -19.47 18.15 -4.28
N TYR A 437 -18.95 19.24 -4.83
CA TYR A 437 -18.24 19.24 -6.10
C TYR A 437 -16.99 18.35 -6.03
N LEU A 438 -16.13 18.58 -5.03
CA LEU A 438 -14.90 17.80 -4.84
C LEU A 438 -15.20 16.30 -4.61
N TYR A 439 -16.17 16.00 -3.77
CA TYR A 439 -16.63 14.63 -3.54
C TYR A 439 -17.01 13.92 -4.84
N ARG A 440 -17.84 14.57 -5.68
CA ARG A 440 -18.28 13.97 -6.95
C ARG A 440 -17.12 13.75 -7.94
N SER A 441 -16.18 14.70 -8.00
CA SER A 441 -14.97 14.58 -8.84
C SER A 441 -14.14 13.35 -8.43
N MET A 442 -13.82 13.22 -7.13
CA MET A 442 -13.05 12.10 -6.60
C MET A 442 -13.78 10.76 -6.72
N MET A 443 -15.10 10.74 -6.43
CA MET A 443 -15.90 9.51 -6.55
C MET A 443 -15.96 8.99 -7.98
N ARG A 444 -16.02 9.86 -8.99
CA ARG A 444 -15.97 9.45 -10.40
C ARG A 444 -14.70 8.66 -10.71
N PHE A 445 -13.55 9.11 -10.22
CA PHE A 445 -12.31 8.34 -10.37
C PHE A 445 -12.38 6.99 -9.63
N ILE A 446 -12.83 6.98 -8.37
CA ILE A 446 -12.91 5.77 -7.53
C ILE A 446 -13.83 4.72 -8.17
N GLU A 447 -14.98 5.11 -8.70
CA GLU A 447 -15.95 4.22 -9.33
C GLU A 447 -15.42 3.63 -10.65
N ASN A 448 -14.68 4.41 -11.43
CA ASN A 448 -14.07 3.97 -12.69
C ASN A 448 -12.76 3.18 -12.50
N ASN A 449 -12.14 3.26 -11.31
CA ASN A 449 -10.87 2.61 -10.98
C ASN A 449 -11.00 1.76 -9.71
N THR A 450 -11.97 0.84 -9.70
CA THR A 450 -12.10 -0.12 -8.60
C THR A 450 -10.94 -1.12 -8.61
N SER A 451 -10.71 -1.78 -7.48
CA SER A 451 -9.74 -2.87 -7.39
C SER A 451 -9.96 -3.97 -8.44
N HIS A 452 -11.22 -4.22 -8.80
CA HIS A 452 -11.58 -5.18 -9.84
C HIS A 452 -11.17 -4.68 -11.25
N HIS A 453 -11.44 -3.40 -11.58
CA HIS A 453 -11.00 -2.80 -12.85
C HIS A 453 -9.47 -2.81 -12.97
N TRP A 454 -8.75 -2.47 -11.87
CA TRP A 454 -7.29 -2.54 -11.82
C TRP A 454 -6.78 -3.94 -12.15
N ALA A 455 -7.31 -4.96 -11.50
CA ALA A 455 -6.85 -6.32 -11.70
C ALA A 455 -7.16 -6.85 -13.11
N ASN A 456 -8.37 -6.60 -13.63
CA ASN A 456 -8.73 -7.03 -14.99
C ASN A 456 -7.83 -6.38 -16.03
N ARG A 457 -7.62 -5.05 -15.98
CA ARG A 457 -6.75 -4.36 -16.96
C ARG A 457 -5.34 -4.93 -16.98
N PHE A 458 -4.80 -5.31 -15.82
CA PHE A 458 -3.47 -5.89 -15.77
C PHE A 458 -3.42 -7.32 -16.33
N ILE A 459 -4.41 -8.15 -16.01
CA ILE A 459 -4.50 -9.52 -16.49
C ILE A 459 -4.76 -9.52 -18.02
N ASP A 460 -5.65 -8.65 -18.50
CA ASP A 460 -5.91 -8.50 -19.94
C ASP A 460 -4.61 -8.10 -20.67
N ALA A 461 -3.82 -7.18 -20.10
CA ALA A 461 -2.53 -6.79 -20.66
C ALA A 461 -1.50 -7.94 -20.72
N LEU A 462 -1.57 -8.89 -19.78
CA LEU A 462 -0.72 -10.10 -19.78
C LEU A 462 -1.16 -11.14 -20.82
N VAL A 463 -2.47 -11.28 -21.04
CA VAL A 463 -3.02 -12.28 -21.98
C VAL A 463 -2.93 -11.77 -23.43
N ASP A 464 -3.13 -10.45 -23.63
CA ASP A 464 -3.13 -9.83 -24.98
C ASP A 464 -1.71 -9.52 -25.50
N ASP A 465 -0.65 -9.75 -24.71
CA ASP A 465 0.72 -9.49 -25.14
C ASP A 465 1.21 -10.63 -26.06
N PRO A 466 1.53 -10.33 -27.35
CA PRO A 466 2.02 -11.34 -28.31
C PRO A 466 3.32 -12.03 -27.86
N ALA A 467 4.10 -11.41 -26.95
CA ALA A 467 5.33 -12.00 -26.42
C ALA A 467 5.08 -13.16 -25.43
N SER A 468 3.86 -13.27 -24.89
CA SER A 468 3.50 -14.33 -23.95
C SER A 468 3.07 -15.65 -24.61
N LEU A 469 2.98 -15.70 -25.94
CA LEU A 469 2.49 -16.84 -26.73
C LEU A 469 3.57 -17.51 -27.60
N GLY A 470 4.85 -17.17 -27.43
CA GLY A 470 5.97 -17.69 -28.21
C GLY A 470 6.94 -18.59 -27.44
#